data_43d3da86c5b35f0a682c7424010398f7
#
_entry.id   43d3da86c5b35f0a682c7424010398f7
#
_cell.length_a   1.000
_cell.length_b   1.000
_cell.length_c   1.000
_cell.angle_alpha   90.00
_cell.angle_beta   90.00
_cell.angle_gamma   90.00
#
_symmetry.space_group_name_H-M   'P 1'
#
loop_
_entity.id
_entity.type
_entity.pdbx_description
1 polymer ?
#
loop_
_entity_poly.entity_id
_entity_poly.type
_entity_poly.pdbx_seq_one_letter_code
_entity_poly.pdbx_strand_id
1 'polypeptide(L)'
;MIRKALALLGGVVATGALLAAAPAHAAGPKVYTATGDDPISIAAYSSCPAARSCTFNNLNGGTPYGSFASGDGDLADSSGPRGLNNSTESVWNRTGQDWCYYDGGGFSGLIFIVGPGFQGNLDPVDRNKVSSLRICP
;
A
#
# COMPACT_ATOMS: atom_id res chain seq x y z
N MET A 1 50.84 48.43 -50.52
CA MET A 1 50.96 48.05 -49.10
C MET A 1 49.74 47.28 -48.75
N ILE A 2 49.85 45.97 -48.59
CA ILE A 2 48.73 45.04 -48.33
C ILE A 2 48.72 44.74 -46.83
N ARG A 3 47.66 45.08 -46.09
CA ARG A 3 47.49 44.69 -44.71
C ARG A 3 46.58 43.50 -44.71
N LYS A 4 47.09 42.36 -44.25
CA LYS A 4 46.34 41.13 -44.03
C LYS A 4 45.64 41.24 -42.68
N ALA A 5 44.30 41.12 -42.65
CA ALA A 5 43.50 40.96 -41.46
C ALA A 5 43.47 39.48 -41.05
N LEU A 6 43.88 39.20 -39.84
CA LEU A 6 43.82 37.89 -39.22
C LEU A 6 42.46 37.73 -38.51
N ALA A 7 41.62 36.82 -38.98
CA ALA A 7 40.37 36.48 -38.33
C ALA A 7 40.63 35.42 -37.25
N LEU A 8 40.37 35.77 -35.98
CA LEU A 8 40.34 34.82 -34.86
C LEU A 8 38.97 34.13 -34.84
N LEU A 9 38.98 32.83 -35.12
CA LEU A 9 37.82 31.99 -34.84
C LEU A 9 37.79 31.65 -33.33
N GLY A 10 36.85 32.26 -32.62
CA GLY A 10 36.53 31.92 -31.25
C GLY A 10 35.65 30.67 -31.23
N GLY A 11 36.21 29.53 -30.82
CA GLY A 11 35.42 28.30 -30.57
C GLY A 11 34.63 28.42 -29.29
N VAL A 12 33.31 28.37 -29.39
CA VAL A 12 32.41 28.23 -28.24
C VAL A 12 32.35 26.76 -27.85
N VAL A 13 33.00 26.42 -26.75
CA VAL A 13 32.85 25.10 -26.10
C VAL A 13 31.57 25.08 -25.31
N ALA A 14 30.51 24.46 -25.83
CA ALA A 14 29.30 24.21 -25.08
C ALA A 14 29.55 23.03 -24.12
N THR A 15 29.77 23.33 -22.86
CA THR A 15 29.77 22.32 -21.76
C THR A 15 28.32 21.92 -21.48
N GLY A 16 27.90 20.81 -22.08
CA GLY A 16 26.62 20.17 -21.73
C GLY A 16 26.70 19.57 -20.33
N ALA A 17 26.01 20.20 -19.38
CA ALA A 17 25.80 19.60 -18.06
C ALA A 17 24.85 18.40 -18.20
N LEU A 18 25.37 17.19 -18.10
CA LEU A 18 24.58 15.98 -17.92
C LEU A 18 23.95 16.05 -16.53
N LEU A 19 22.69 16.46 -16.46
CA LEU A 19 21.85 16.27 -15.28
C LEU A 19 21.64 14.76 -15.13
N ALA A 20 22.43 14.12 -14.28
CA ALA A 20 22.17 12.75 -13.84
C ALA A 20 20.84 12.79 -13.07
N ALA A 21 19.78 12.22 -13.65
CA ALA A 21 18.54 11.98 -12.94
C ALA A 21 18.85 11.03 -11.77
N ALA A 22 18.64 11.49 -10.54
CA ALA A 22 18.73 10.62 -9.38
C ALA A 22 17.76 9.45 -9.58
N PRO A 23 18.15 8.20 -9.26
CA PRO A 23 17.22 7.08 -9.33
C PRO A 23 16.04 7.37 -8.44
N ALA A 24 14.82 7.33 -9.00
CA ALA A 24 13.60 7.39 -8.22
C ALA A 24 13.63 6.20 -7.25
N HIS A 25 13.79 6.46 -5.96
CA HIS A 25 13.62 5.43 -4.95
C HIS A 25 12.16 4.96 -5.07
N ALA A 26 11.97 3.67 -5.34
CA ALA A 26 10.63 3.09 -5.28
C ALA A 26 10.07 3.39 -3.88
N ALA A 27 8.92 4.06 -3.81
CA ALA A 27 8.24 4.29 -2.55
C ALA A 27 8.00 2.93 -1.89
N GLY A 28 8.33 2.80 -0.59
CA GLY A 28 8.03 1.59 0.18
C GLY A 28 6.52 1.31 0.20
N PRO A 29 6.11 0.15 0.74
CA PRO A 29 4.70 -0.19 0.86
C PRO A 29 3.96 0.91 1.62
N LYS A 30 2.74 1.22 1.19
CA LYS A 30 1.89 2.20 1.85
C LYS A 30 1.56 1.75 3.27
N VAL A 31 1.56 2.67 4.22
CA VAL A 31 1.14 2.43 5.60
C VAL A 31 -0.16 3.18 5.87
N TYR A 32 -1.21 2.46 6.21
CA TYR A 32 -2.48 3.01 6.67
C TYR A 32 -2.42 3.16 8.20
N THR A 33 -2.51 4.39 8.69
CA THR A 33 -2.45 4.72 10.12
C THR A 33 -3.75 5.36 10.58
N ALA A 34 -4.17 5.06 11.80
CA ALA A 34 -5.31 5.75 12.41
C ALA A 34 -4.96 7.24 12.57
N THR A 35 -5.72 8.10 11.89
CA THR A 35 -5.73 9.53 12.16
C THR A 35 -6.93 9.80 13.05
N GLY A 36 -6.74 10.52 14.16
CA GLY A 36 -7.81 10.75 15.14
C GLY A 36 -9.03 11.52 14.62
N ASP A 37 -9.03 11.90 13.34
CA ASP A 37 -10.04 12.74 12.70
C ASP A 37 -10.90 12.01 11.64
N ASP A 38 -10.71 10.70 11.43
CA ASP A 38 -11.55 9.96 10.49
C ASP A 38 -12.96 9.81 11.07
N PRO A 39 -14.00 10.35 10.40
CA PRO A 39 -15.37 10.15 10.85
C PRO A 39 -15.74 8.68 10.68
N ILE A 40 -15.60 7.95 11.78
CA ILE A 40 -15.88 6.52 11.83
C ILE A 40 -17.39 6.34 11.64
N SER A 41 -17.79 5.80 10.50
CA SER A 41 -19.11 5.17 10.39
C SER A 41 -19.09 3.86 11.19
N ILE A 42 -19.22 3.97 12.49
CA ILE A 42 -19.11 2.84 13.45
C ILE A 42 -20.09 1.71 13.12
N ALA A 43 -21.21 2.02 12.50
CA ALA A 43 -22.28 1.05 12.24
C ALA A 43 -21.91 -0.05 11.24
N ALA A 44 -21.13 0.26 10.19
CA ALA A 44 -20.80 -0.70 9.15
C ALA A 44 -19.70 -1.69 9.58
N TYR A 45 -18.76 -1.26 10.42
CA TYR A 45 -17.65 -2.09 10.91
C TYR A 45 -17.97 -2.88 12.19
N SER A 46 -19.18 -2.78 12.71
CA SER A 46 -19.58 -3.35 14.01
C SER A 46 -19.40 -4.86 14.15
N SER A 47 -19.29 -5.57 13.02
CA SER A 47 -19.07 -7.02 13.00
C SER A 47 -17.64 -7.44 13.33
N CYS A 48 -16.66 -6.53 13.31
CA CYS A 48 -15.28 -6.88 13.61
C CYS A 48 -15.09 -7.09 15.13
N PRO A 49 -14.70 -8.30 15.57
CA PRO A 49 -14.48 -8.56 17.00
C PRO A 49 -13.28 -7.79 17.55
N ALA A 50 -13.27 -7.56 18.87
CA ALA A 50 -12.11 -6.99 19.54
C ALA A 50 -10.86 -7.89 19.39
N ALA A 51 -9.68 -7.27 19.41
CA ALA A 51 -8.38 -7.94 19.28
C ALA A 51 -8.22 -8.74 17.96
N ARG A 52 -8.86 -8.30 16.89
CA ARG A 52 -8.77 -8.88 15.56
C ARG A 52 -8.44 -7.83 14.52
N SER A 53 -7.80 -8.25 13.43
CA SER A 53 -7.78 -7.49 12.18
C SER A 53 -8.86 -8.02 11.26
N CYS A 54 -9.68 -7.15 10.69
CA CYS A 54 -10.78 -7.52 9.81
C CYS A 54 -10.58 -6.94 8.42
N THR A 55 -10.91 -7.77 7.41
CA THR A 55 -10.98 -7.36 6.01
C THR A 55 -12.43 -7.44 5.53
N PHE A 56 -12.86 -6.50 4.74
CA PHE A 56 -14.22 -6.40 4.23
C PHE A 56 -14.20 -6.34 2.70
N ASN A 57 -15.10 -7.07 2.07
CA ASN A 57 -15.19 -7.14 0.59
C ASN A 57 -15.86 -5.93 -0.03
N ASN A 58 -16.40 -5.03 0.78
CA ASN A 58 -17.00 -3.80 0.30
C ASN A 58 -16.44 -2.59 1.07
N LEU A 59 -16.65 -1.42 0.52
CA LEU A 59 -16.31 -0.17 1.17
C LEU A 59 -17.09 -0.01 2.50
N ASN A 60 -16.53 0.79 3.38
CA ASN A 60 -17.16 1.17 4.65
C ASN A 60 -17.53 -0.02 5.56
N GLY A 61 -16.73 -1.09 5.56
CA GLY A 61 -16.97 -2.27 6.37
C GLY A 61 -18.11 -3.15 5.89
N GLY A 62 -18.45 -3.07 4.60
CA GLY A 62 -19.51 -3.88 4.00
C GLY A 62 -19.13 -5.37 3.89
N THR A 63 -20.11 -6.22 4.20
CA THR A 63 -19.96 -7.70 4.17
C THR A 63 -19.94 -8.25 2.74
N PRO A 64 -19.37 -9.47 2.53
CA PRO A 64 -18.77 -10.36 3.54
C PRO A 64 -17.46 -9.83 4.13
N TYR A 65 -17.06 -10.38 5.27
CA TYR A 65 -15.81 -10.01 5.93
C TYR A 65 -15.11 -11.22 6.54
N GLY A 66 -13.80 -11.09 6.78
CA GLY A 66 -12.99 -12.03 7.56
C GLY A 66 -12.38 -11.36 8.78
N SER A 67 -12.23 -12.12 9.86
CA SER A 67 -11.57 -11.66 11.08
C SER A 67 -10.40 -12.57 11.44
N PHE A 68 -9.24 -11.98 11.69
CA PHE A 68 -7.98 -12.70 11.85
C PHE A 68 -7.32 -12.37 13.20
N ALA A 69 -6.86 -13.40 13.91
CA ALA A 69 -6.12 -13.25 15.16
C ALA A 69 -4.60 -13.16 14.94
N SER A 70 -4.08 -13.89 13.96
CA SER A 70 -2.64 -13.99 13.67
C SER A 70 -2.29 -13.90 12.20
N GLY A 71 -3.21 -14.23 11.33
CA GLY A 71 -3.04 -14.18 9.89
C GLY A 71 -3.63 -15.37 9.16
N ASP A 72 -3.56 -15.32 7.83
CA ASP A 72 -3.97 -16.36 6.90
C ASP A 72 -3.02 -16.34 5.70
N GLY A 73 -2.39 -17.46 5.44
CA GLY A 73 -1.41 -17.61 4.35
C GLY A 73 -2.02 -17.82 2.98
N ASP A 74 -3.32 -18.12 2.89
CA ASP A 74 -4.01 -18.35 1.62
C ASP A 74 -5.52 -18.09 1.73
N LEU A 75 -5.94 -16.88 1.40
CA LEU A 75 -7.36 -16.49 1.40
C LEU A 75 -8.20 -17.19 0.33
N ALA A 76 -7.57 -17.92 -0.58
CA ALA A 76 -8.26 -18.72 -1.60
C ALA A 76 -8.64 -20.12 -1.13
N ASP A 77 -7.99 -20.61 -0.08
CA ASP A 77 -8.27 -21.96 0.45
C ASP A 77 -9.55 -21.99 1.29
N SER A 78 -9.87 -23.17 1.83
CA SER A 78 -11.07 -23.37 2.64
C SER A 78 -10.80 -23.38 4.14
N SER A 79 -9.57 -23.10 4.58
CA SER A 79 -9.15 -23.19 5.98
C SER A 79 -9.55 -21.95 6.79
N GLY A 80 -9.83 -20.84 6.10
CA GLY A 80 -10.24 -19.57 6.69
C GLY A 80 -11.59 -19.05 6.18
N PRO A 81 -11.89 -17.77 6.42
CA PRO A 81 -13.09 -17.12 5.88
C PRO A 81 -13.12 -17.20 4.34
N ARG A 82 -14.23 -17.66 3.79
CA ARG A 82 -14.36 -17.85 2.33
C ARG A 82 -14.68 -16.56 1.59
N GLY A 83 -14.23 -16.51 0.33
CA GLY A 83 -14.58 -15.42 -0.60
C GLY A 83 -13.83 -14.12 -0.37
N LEU A 84 -12.72 -14.14 0.35
CA LEU A 84 -11.93 -12.97 0.66
C LEU A 84 -10.74 -12.76 -0.29
N ASN A 85 -10.31 -13.80 -1.01
CA ASN A 85 -9.18 -13.70 -1.93
C ASN A 85 -9.45 -12.65 -3.01
N ASN A 86 -8.54 -11.69 -3.16
CA ASN A 86 -8.63 -10.59 -4.12
C ASN A 86 -9.94 -9.77 -4.03
N SER A 87 -10.50 -9.61 -2.83
CA SER A 87 -11.81 -8.97 -2.64
C SER A 87 -11.83 -7.88 -1.56
N THR A 88 -10.70 -7.58 -0.92
CA THR A 88 -10.64 -6.60 0.17
C THR A 88 -10.74 -5.17 -0.35
N GLU A 89 -11.71 -4.41 0.15
CA GLU A 89 -11.91 -2.99 -0.16
C GLU A 89 -11.80 -2.06 1.05
N SER A 90 -12.09 -2.57 2.25
CA SER A 90 -11.89 -1.85 3.50
C SER A 90 -11.37 -2.75 4.60
N VAL A 91 -10.78 -2.16 5.63
CA VAL A 91 -10.12 -2.88 6.73
C VAL A 91 -10.36 -2.20 8.07
N TRP A 92 -10.31 -2.99 9.15
CA TRP A 92 -10.24 -2.49 10.51
C TRP A 92 -9.25 -3.30 11.33
N ASN A 93 -8.15 -2.68 11.75
CA ASN A 93 -7.19 -3.29 12.66
C ASN A 93 -7.53 -2.93 14.10
N ARG A 94 -8.18 -3.85 14.82
CA ARG A 94 -8.51 -3.72 16.24
C ARG A 94 -7.45 -4.35 17.14
N THR A 95 -6.24 -4.56 16.65
CA THR A 95 -5.11 -5.06 17.42
C THR A 95 -4.13 -3.92 17.75
N GLY A 96 -3.18 -4.19 18.64
CA GLY A 96 -2.08 -3.28 18.95
C GLY A 96 -0.84 -3.46 18.06
N GLN A 97 -0.93 -4.20 16.95
CA GLN A 97 0.19 -4.57 16.08
C GLN A 97 -0.07 -4.14 14.65
N ASP A 98 1.02 -3.92 13.90
CA ASP A 98 0.95 -3.70 12.46
C ASP A 98 0.57 -5.00 11.74
N TRP A 99 -0.28 -4.89 10.73
CA TRP A 99 -0.70 -6.00 9.88
C TRP A 99 -0.19 -5.79 8.45
N CYS A 100 0.49 -6.79 7.93
CA CYS A 100 1.04 -6.84 6.59
C CYS A 100 0.11 -7.59 5.64
N TYR A 101 -0.19 -6.99 4.49
CA TYR A 101 -1.09 -7.51 3.47
C TYR A 101 -0.33 -7.78 2.18
N TYR A 102 -0.54 -8.96 1.58
CA TYR A 102 0.25 -9.48 0.47
C TYR A 102 -0.61 -9.84 -0.73
N ASP A 103 -0.08 -9.60 -1.93
CA ASP A 103 -0.69 -9.95 -3.21
C ASP A 103 -0.64 -11.46 -3.48
N GLY A 104 0.42 -12.14 -3.05
CA GLY A 104 0.57 -13.58 -3.22
C GLY A 104 0.22 -14.38 -1.96
N GLY A 105 -0.10 -15.66 -2.16
CA GLY A 105 -0.17 -16.64 -1.07
C GLY A 105 1.19 -16.84 -0.40
N GLY A 106 1.20 -17.36 0.83
CA GLY A 106 2.43 -17.62 1.57
C GLY A 106 3.19 -16.35 1.97
N PHE A 107 2.50 -15.23 2.10
CA PHE A 107 3.06 -13.94 2.51
C PHE A 107 4.12 -13.39 1.55
N SER A 108 3.86 -13.49 0.26
CA SER A 108 4.70 -12.94 -0.80
C SER A 108 4.09 -11.69 -1.44
N GLY A 109 4.92 -10.73 -1.86
CA GLY A 109 4.47 -9.51 -2.52
C GLY A 109 3.72 -8.56 -1.57
N LEU A 110 4.43 -7.98 -0.59
CA LEU A 110 3.85 -6.99 0.34
C LEU A 110 3.25 -5.80 -0.43
N ILE A 111 1.93 -5.57 -0.25
CA ILE A 111 1.21 -4.46 -0.89
C ILE A 111 1.17 -3.25 0.04
N PHE A 112 0.65 -3.44 1.26
CA PHE A 112 0.48 -2.37 2.24
C PHE A 112 0.52 -2.91 3.67
N ILE A 113 0.65 -1.98 4.61
CA ILE A 113 0.64 -2.23 6.06
C ILE A 113 -0.53 -1.46 6.67
N VAL A 114 -1.20 -2.06 7.66
CA VAL A 114 -2.29 -1.44 8.41
C VAL A 114 -1.89 -1.33 9.87
N GLY A 115 -1.67 -0.12 10.32
CA GLY A 115 -1.29 0.18 11.70
C GLY A 115 -2.43 -0.03 12.72
N PRO A 116 -2.10 -0.08 14.02
CA PRO A 116 -3.07 -0.24 15.09
C PRO A 116 -4.19 0.80 15.04
N GLY A 117 -5.43 0.35 15.19
CA GLY A 117 -6.61 1.22 15.26
C GLY A 117 -7.09 1.78 13.93
N PHE A 118 -6.38 1.58 12.82
CA PHE A 118 -6.86 2.04 11.52
C PHE A 118 -8.18 1.37 11.14
N GLN A 119 -9.13 2.18 10.73
CA GLN A 119 -10.42 1.75 10.21
C GLN A 119 -10.76 2.61 8.99
N GLY A 120 -10.99 1.99 7.85
CA GLY A 120 -11.29 2.77 6.64
C GLY A 120 -11.20 1.99 5.35
N ASN A 121 -11.45 2.72 4.28
CA ASN A 121 -11.35 2.21 2.92
C ASN A 121 -9.90 2.22 2.46
N LEU A 122 -9.52 1.17 1.72
CA LEU A 122 -8.26 1.16 1.01
C LEU A 122 -8.31 2.13 -0.18
N ASP A 123 -7.15 2.63 -0.58
CA ASP A 123 -7.04 3.36 -1.83
C ASP A 123 -7.41 2.47 -3.02
N PRO A 124 -7.96 3.02 -4.09
CA PRO A 124 -8.37 2.23 -5.25
C PRO A 124 -7.27 1.33 -5.81
N VAL A 125 -6.00 1.75 -5.72
CA VAL A 125 -4.84 0.97 -6.22
C VAL A 125 -4.52 -0.26 -5.36
N ASP A 126 -4.97 -0.30 -4.11
CA ASP A 126 -4.69 -1.37 -3.14
C ASP A 126 -5.86 -2.34 -2.98
N ARG A 127 -7.03 -2.00 -3.52
CA ARG A 127 -8.24 -2.83 -3.43
C ARG A 127 -8.15 -4.10 -4.27
N ASN A 128 -8.82 -5.13 -3.78
CA ASN A 128 -9.07 -6.38 -4.53
C ASN A 128 -7.79 -7.11 -4.97
N LYS A 129 -6.74 -7.06 -4.15
CA LYS A 129 -5.44 -7.67 -4.45
C LYS A 129 -4.93 -8.61 -3.37
N VAL A 130 -5.53 -8.60 -2.18
CA VAL A 130 -5.01 -9.34 -1.04
C VAL A 130 -5.26 -10.82 -1.19
N SER A 131 -4.19 -11.62 -1.12
CA SER A 131 -4.24 -13.09 -1.14
C SER A 131 -3.74 -13.72 0.15
N SER A 132 -2.99 -13.00 0.98
CA SER A 132 -2.59 -13.41 2.32
C SER A 132 -2.34 -12.20 3.22
N LEU A 133 -2.44 -12.39 4.53
CA LEU A 133 -2.18 -11.35 5.52
C LEU A 133 -1.67 -11.96 6.83
N ARG A 134 -0.89 -11.21 7.58
CA ARG A 134 -0.42 -11.58 8.92
C ARG A 134 -0.01 -10.36 9.73
N ILE A 135 0.19 -10.57 11.03
CA ILE A 135 0.95 -9.62 11.85
C ILE A 135 2.32 -9.45 11.21
N CYS A 136 2.78 -8.22 11.06
CA CYS A 136 4.09 -7.94 10.47
C CYS A 136 5.21 -8.57 11.31
N PRO A 137 6.23 -9.17 10.67
CA PRO A 137 7.36 -9.78 11.35
C PRO A 137 8.25 -8.76 12.05
#